data_7d4e0b1f6421ba08503bf4857e4ea10a
#
_entry.id   7d4e0b1f6421ba08503bf4857e4ea10a
#
_cell.length_a   1.000
_cell.length_b   1.000
_cell.length_c   1.000
_cell.angle_alpha   90.00
_cell.angle_beta   90.00
_cell.angle_gamma   90.00
#
_symmetry.space_group_name_H-M   'P 1'
#
loop_
_entity.id
_entity.type
_entity.pdbx_description
1 polymer ?
#
loop_
_entity_poly.entity_id
_entity_poly.type
_entity_poly.pdbx_seq_one_letter_code
_entity_poly.pdbx_strand_id
1 'polypeptide(L)'
;MNENMIWLVPDLCGTIVNIKNHSLCSGRLSNKCRHDQCCALFHLTDDQINYVLSDIGSDIYLNSCPGSGKTEVIGVKVAYELSHWQSKTSGIAILTFTNSAEDEIRNRTVSYLRHQIQYPHFLGTFTSWLHGYIANPFLNRIVKKLSEESDSILKIVDSSCESEFLNAFKTNYSYGRLGNIPANHFFYDIKSEKYCYCGDKLSTEKEEFIKQCDQGKKHIKADLKATKKKFRERGFFVYEDIECLVDYLLKTHSNIASLIAKRFPFIIIDECQDLSLIHISEPTRP
;
A
#
# COMPACT_ATOMS: atom_id res chain seq x y z
N MET A 1 -30.29 -19.70 1.56
CA MET A 1 -29.32 -18.89 0.78
C MET A 1 -29.40 -19.37 -0.65
N ASN A 2 -29.77 -18.49 -1.57
CA ASN A 2 -29.98 -18.87 -2.96
C ASN A 2 -28.67 -19.37 -3.60
N GLU A 3 -28.68 -20.62 -4.01
CA GLU A 3 -27.55 -21.31 -4.64
C GLU A 3 -27.18 -20.80 -6.03
N ASN A 4 -27.89 -19.79 -6.54
CA ASN A 4 -27.66 -19.19 -7.83
C ASN A 4 -27.18 -17.75 -7.65
N MET A 5 -25.92 -17.58 -7.26
CA MET A 5 -25.29 -16.27 -7.42
C MET A 5 -25.11 -15.97 -8.90
N ILE A 6 -25.92 -15.05 -9.39
CA ILE A 6 -25.91 -14.60 -10.77
C ILE A 6 -25.08 -13.33 -10.81
N TRP A 7 -23.97 -13.38 -11.47
CA TRP A 7 -23.21 -12.18 -11.75
C TRP A 7 -23.66 -11.61 -13.10
N LEU A 8 -24.41 -10.53 -13.01
CA LEU A 8 -24.73 -9.71 -14.17
C LEU A 8 -23.49 -8.84 -14.44
N VAL A 9 -22.85 -9.06 -15.59
CA VAL A 9 -22.00 -8.03 -16.18
C VAL A 9 -22.97 -7.00 -16.73
N PRO A 10 -23.11 -5.82 -16.09
CA PRO A 10 -24.12 -4.85 -16.50
C PRO A 10 -23.89 -4.51 -17.97
N ASP A 11 -24.92 -4.56 -18.75
CA ASP A 11 -25.03 -4.09 -20.14
C ASP A 11 -24.26 -4.85 -21.23
N LEU A 12 -23.47 -5.90 -20.94
CA LEU A 12 -22.69 -6.61 -21.96
C LEU A 12 -23.36 -7.88 -22.49
N CYS A 13 -24.16 -8.52 -21.70
CA CYS A 13 -24.86 -9.71 -22.07
C CYS A 13 -26.22 -9.76 -21.38
N GLY A 14 -27.32 -9.76 -22.14
CA GLY A 14 -28.66 -10.02 -21.59
C GLY A 14 -28.84 -11.45 -21.05
N THR A 15 -27.75 -12.21 -20.98
CA THR A 15 -27.72 -13.59 -20.50
C THR A 15 -27.24 -13.64 -19.09
N ILE A 16 -28.04 -14.18 -18.19
CA ILE A 16 -27.68 -14.49 -16.80
C ILE A 16 -26.67 -15.62 -16.84
N VAL A 17 -25.45 -15.34 -16.41
CA VAL A 17 -24.40 -16.37 -16.28
C VAL A 17 -24.50 -16.99 -14.90
N ASN A 18 -24.85 -18.28 -14.84
CA ASN A 18 -24.71 -19.05 -13.61
C ASN A 18 -23.23 -19.29 -13.37
N ILE A 19 -22.68 -18.66 -12.35
CA ILE A 19 -21.26 -18.62 -12.06
C ILE A 19 -20.70 -20.01 -11.76
N LYS A 20 -21.46 -20.89 -11.06
CA LYS A 20 -21.04 -22.27 -10.79
C LYS A 20 -20.93 -23.13 -12.07
N ASN A 21 -21.56 -22.69 -13.16
CA ASN A 21 -21.60 -23.40 -14.42
C ASN A 21 -21.28 -22.47 -15.61
N HIS A 22 -20.28 -21.61 -15.46
CA HIS A 22 -19.88 -20.68 -16.52
C HIS A 22 -19.52 -21.39 -17.83
N SER A 23 -19.04 -22.63 -17.75
CA SER A 23 -18.83 -23.52 -18.90
C SER A 23 -20.10 -23.78 -19.68
N LEU A 24 -21.28 -23.59 -19.07
CA LEU A 24 -22.60 -23.75 -19.66
C LEU A 24 -23.20 -22.46 -20.17
N CYS A 25 -22.44 -21.35 -20.20
CA CYS A 25 -22.90 -20.14 -20.87
C CYS A 25 -23.27 -20.48 -22.31
N SER A 26 -24.52 -20.24 -22.66
CA SER A 26 -25.07 -20.57 -24.00
C SER A 26 -24.33 -19.87 -25.14
N GLY A 27 -23.77 -18.67 -24.88
CA GLY A 27 -22.91 -17.94 -25.79
C GLY A 27 -21.57 -18.63 -26.04
N ARG A 28 -20.94 -19.19 -25.00
CA ARG A 28 -19.68 -19.95 -25.10
C ARG A 28 -19.87 -21.29 -25.81
N LEU A 29 -20.94 -22.01 -25.47
CA LEU A 29 -21.26 -23.32 -26.09
C LEU A 29 -21.67 -23.22 -27.55
N SER A 30 -22.27 -22.11 -27.95
CA SER A 30 -22.80 -21.94 -29.30
C SER A 30 -21.88 -21.18 -30.27
N ASN A 31 -20.70 -20.70 -29.80
CA ASN A 31 -19.86 -19.73 -30.53
C ASN A 31 -20.62 -18.50 -31.03
N LYS A 32 -21.79 -18.22 -30.45
CA LYS A 32 -22.69 -17.12 -30.84
C LYS A 32 -22.57 -15.91 -29.94
N CYS A 33 -21.58 -15.87 -29.05
CA CYS A 33 -21.33 -14.67 -28.27
C CYS A 33 -20.93 -13.56 -29.24
N ARG A 34 -21.80 -12.60 -29.44
CA ARG A 34 -21.62 -11.47 -30.40
C ARG A 34 -20.71 -10.37 -29.84
N HIS A 35 -20.22 -10.53 -28.63
CA HIS A 35 -19.42 -9.54 -27.96
C HIS A 35 -18.04 -10.13 -27.72
N ASP A 36 -17.00 -9.56 -28.28
CA ASP A 36 -15.60 -9.96 -28.07
C ASP A 36 -15.19 -9.89 -26.60
N GLN A 37 -16.00 -9.26 -25.74
CA GLN A 37 -15.79 -9.09 -24.30
C GLN A 37 -17.09 -9.27 -23.51
N CYS A 38 -17.92 -10.22 -23.85
CA CYS A 38 -19.26 -10.30 -23.26
C CYS A 38 -19.29 -10.79 -21.80
N CYS A 39 -18.28 -11.50 -21.35
CA CYS A 39 -18.22 -12.01 -19.98
C CYS A 39 -16.84 -11.82 -19.40
N ALA A 40 -16.75 -11.18 -18.23
CA ALA A 40 -15.50 -11.02 -17.50
C ALA A 40 -14.84 -12.37 -17.18
N LEU A 41 -15.63 -13.44 -17.04
CA LEU A 41 -15.14 -14.79 -16.76
C LEU A 41 -14.75 -15.58 -18.01
N PHE A 42 -15.05 -15.08 -19.21
CA PHE A 42 -14.86 -15.84 -20.46
C PHE A 42 -13.41 -16.25 -20.72
N HIS A 43 -12.46 -15.41 -20.33
CA HIS A 43 -11.03 -15.64 -20.53
C HIS A 43 -10.33 -16.29 -19.35
N LEU A 44 -11.04 -16.55 -18.25
CA LEU A 44 -10.47 -17.11 -17.04
C LEU A 44 -10.53 -18.65 -17.05
N THR A 45 -9.54 -19.28 -16.46
CA THR A 45 -9.53 -20.73 -16.18
C THR A 45 -10.46 -21.04 -15.01
N ASP A 46 -10.78 -22.33 -14.81
CA ASP A 46 -11.63 -22.75 -13.69
C ASP A 46 -11.04 -22.38 -12.32
N ASP A 47 -9.72 -22.51 -12.16
CA ASP A 47 -9.03 -22.12 -10.94
C ASP A 47 -9.07 -20.61 -10.68
N GLN A 48 -8.90 -19.82 -11.74
CA GLN A 48 -9.04 -18.37 -11.67
C GLN A 48 -10.46 -17.94 -11.30
N ILE A 49 -11.47 -18.63 -11.85
CA ILE A 49 -12.85 -18.39 -11.50
C ILE A 49 -13.14 -18.76 -10.07
N ASN A 50 -12.63 -19.89 -9.59
CA ASN A 50 -12.76 -20.29 -8.20
C ASN A 50 -12.15 -19.24 -7.25
N TYR A 51 -11.01 -18.63 -7.64
CA TYR A 51 -10.43 -17.51 -6.91
C TYR A 51 -11.35 -16.27 -6.92
N VAL A 52 -11.88 -15.88 -8.08
CA VAL A 52 -12.79 -14.72 -8.18
C VAL A 52 -14.01 -14.89 -7.28
N LEU A 53 -14.55 -16.11 -7.22
CA LEU A 53 -15.76 -16.43 -6.47
C LEU A 53 -15.52 -16.84 -5.01
N SER A 54 -14.27 -16.97 -4.62
CA SER A 54 -13.92 -17.29 -3.23
C SER A 54 -14.44 -16.21 -2.28
N ASP A 55 -14.77 -16.64 -1.06
CA ASP A 55 -15.19 -15.71 -0.01
C ASP A 55 -14.03 -14.77 0.34
N ILE A 56 -14.26 -13.46 0.19
CA ILE A 56 -13.27 -12.43 0.52
C ILE A 56 -12.89 -12.44 2.01
N GLY A 57 -13.74 -13.01 2.88
CA GLY A 57 -13.44 -13.18 4.31
C GLY A 57 -12.42 -14.27 4.60
N SER A 58 -12.02 -15.07 3.61
CA SER A 58 -11.01 -16.11 3.72
C SER A 58 -9.64 -15.57 3.33
N ASP A 59 -8.58 -16.01 4.04
CA ASP A 59 -7.19 -15.73 3.66
C ASP A 59 -6.84 -16.57 2.42
N ILE A 60 -6.73 -15.93 1.26
CA ILE A 60 -6.50 -16.60 -0.01
C ILE A 60 -5.23 -16.07 -0.66
N TYR A 61 -4.39 -16.99 -1.06
CA TYR A 61 -3.16 -16.70 -1.77
C TYR A 61 -3.26 -17.15 -3.24
N LEU A 62 -3.17 -16.19 -4.17
CA LEU A 62 -3.12 -16.46 -5.61
C LEU A 62 -1.67 -16.65 -6.04
N ASN A 63 -1.23 -17.90 -6.14
CA ASN A 63 0.08 -18.23 -6.70
C ASN A 63 -0.03 -18.44 -8.22
N SER A 64 0.73 -17.68 -8.97
CA SER A 64 0.69 -17.73 -10.43
C SER A 64 2.05 -17.40 -11.05
N CYS A 65 2.37 -18.05 -12.17
CA CYS A 65 3.57 -17.74 -12.92
C CYS A 65 3.51 -16.34 -13.56
N PRO A 66 4.66 -15.69 -13.79
CA PRO A 66 4.70 -14.46 -14.57
C PRO A 66 3.98 -14.63 -15.92
N GLY A 67 3.16 -13.67 -16.31
CA GLY A 67 2.39 -13.71 -17.56
C GLY A 67 1.13 -14.57 -17.54
N SER A 68 0.75 -15.19 -16.42
CA SER A 68 -0.47 -16.01 -16.31
C SER A 68 -1.78 -15.21 -16.20
N GLY A 69 -1.73 -13.90 -16.32
CA GLY A 69 -2.90 -13.04 -16.19
C GLY A 69 -3.32 -12.70 -14.75
N LYS A 70 -2.40 -12.77 -13.78
CA LYS A 70 -2.67 -12.45 -12.36
C LYS A 70 -3.41 -11.12 -12.18
N THR A 71 -2.91 -10.05 -12.80
CA THR A 71 -3.51 -8.71 -12.72
C THR A 71 -4.94 -8.68 -13.30
N GLU A 72 -5.20 -9.47 -14.37
CA GLU A 72 -6.52 -9.64 -14.92
C GLU A 72 -7.48 -10.25 -13.90
N VAL A 73 -7.07 -11.35 -13.30
CA VAL A 73 -7.85 -12.07 -12.28
C VAL A 73 -8.13 -11.20 -11.07
N ILE A 74 -7.14 -10.41 -10.62
CA ILE A 74 -7.31 -9.43 -9.53
C ILE A 74 -8.32 -8.35 -9.94
N GLY A 75 -8.23 -7.80 -11.15
CA GLY A 75 -9.16 -6.80 -11.65
C GLY A 75 -10.61 -7.31 -11.67
N VAL A 76 -10.81 -8.55 -12.09
CA VAL A 76 -12.13 -9.23 -12.08
C VAL A 76 -12.61 -9.47 -10.64
N LYS A 77 -11.74 -9.97 -9.76
CA LYS A 77 -12.07 -10.18 -8.34
C LYS A 77 -12.50 -8.87 -7.67
N VAL A 78 -11.73 -7.80 -7.86
CA VAL A 78 -12.06 -6.48 -7.33
C VAL A 78 -13.41 -6.02 -7.86
N ALA A 79 -13.66 -6.10 -9.19
CA ALA A 79 -14.93 -5.71 -9.78
C ALA A 79 -16.10 -6.52 -9.19
N TYR A 80 -15.92 -7.82 -9.02
CA TYR A 80 -16.91 -8.71 -8.41
C TYR A 80 -17.25 -8.27 -6.98
N GLU A 81 -16.26 -8.08 -6.13
CA GLU A 81 -16.46 -7.69 -4.73
C GLU A 81 -17.10 -6.29 -4.62
N LEU A 82 -16.63 -5.33 -5.43
CA LEU A 82 -17.16 -3.97 -5.41
C LEU A 82 -18.62 -3.92 -5.84
N SER A 83 -19.02 -4.75 -6.83
CA SER A 83 -20.41 -4.80 -7.30
C SER A 83 -21.38 -5.36 -6.27
N HIS A 84 -20.90 -6.17 -5.31
CA HIS A 84 -21.68 -6.77 -4.23
C HIS A 84 -21.54 -6.03 -2.90
N TRP A 85 -20.70 -4.99 -2.85
CA TRP A 85 -20.41 -4.27 -1.62
C TRP A 85 -21.58 -3.38 -1.17
N GLN A 86 -22.02 -3.56 0.06
CA GLN A 86 -23.18 -2.82 0.58
C GLN A 86 -22.85 -1.76 1.63
N SER A 87 -21.68 -1.85 2.27
CA SER A 87 -21.32 -0.88 3.31
C SER A 87 -20.98 0.48 2.70
N LYS A 88 -21.46 1.54 3.34
CA LYS A 88 -21.18 2.92 2.94
C LYS A 88 -19.98 3.54 3.66
N THR A 89 -19.52 2.92 4.74
CA THR A 89 -18.47 3.48 5.62
C THR A 89 -17.20 2.64 5.66
N SER A 90 -17.31 1.33 5.48
CA SER A 90 -16.17 0.42 5.34
C SER A 90 -16.00 0.03 3.88
N GLY A 91 -14.77 -0.24 3.47
CA GLY A 91 -14.44 -0.57 2.08
C GLY A 91 -13.34 -1.60 1.98
N ILE A 92 -12.99 -1.97 0.77
CA ILE A 92 -11.87 -2.83 0.44
C ILE A 92 -10.66 -1.95 0.15
N ALA A 93 -9.50 -2.29 0.70
CA ALA A 93 -8.22 -1.70 0.29
C ALA A 93 -7.56 -2.59 -0.75
N ILE A 94 -7.30 -2.07 -1.93
CA ILE A 94 -6.58 -2.73 -3.01
C ILE A 94 -5.20 -2.07 -3.08
N LEU A 95 -4.17 -2.84 -2.73
CA LEU A 95 -2.82 -2.33 -2.52
C LEU A 95 -1.86 -2.91 -3.56
N THR A 96 -1.05 -2.03 -4.13
CA THR A 96 0.01 -2.35 -5.09
C THR A 96 1.35 -1.78 -4.61
N PHE A 97 2.45 -2.16 -5.27
CA PHE A 97 3.77 -1.60 -4.95
C PHE A 97 4.18 -0.45 -5.87
N THR A 98 3.60 -0.38 -7.07
CA THR A 98 3.96 0.62 -8.07
C THR A 98 2.73 1.34 -8.60
N ASN A 99 2.90 2.60 -9.02
CA ASN A 99 1.84 3.36 -9.66
C ASN A 99 1.39 2.71 -10.99
N SER A 100 2.32 2.07 -11.70
CA SER A 100 1.98 1.35 -12.94
C SER A 100 1.04 0.17 -12.70
N ALA A 101 1.26 -0.61 -11.63
CA ALA A 101 0.36 -1.69 -11.24
C ALA A 101 -1.00 -1.16 -10.75
N GLU A 102 -0.99 -0.03 -10.03
CA GLU A 102 -2.23 0.65 -9.65
C GLU A 102 -3.06 1.01 -10.88
N ASP A 103 -2.46 1.68 -11.88
CA ASP A 103 -3.14 2.09 -13.11
C ASP A 103 -3.67 0.88 -13.87
N GLU A 104 -2.92 -0.21 -13.94
CA GLU A 104 -3.33 -1.42 -14.62
C GLU A 104 -4.55 -2.07 -13.93
N ILE A 105 -4.51 -2.27 -12.61
CA ILE A 105 -5.65 -2.82 -11.86
C ILE A 105 -6.86 -1.89 -11.97
N ARG A 106 -6.64 -0.57 -11.88
CA ARG A 106 -7.70 0.43 -12.04
C ARG A 106 -8.40 0.30 -13.37
N ASN A 107 -7.64 0.29 -14.46
CA ASN A 107 -8.18 0.21 -15.82
C ASN A 107 -8.96 -1.09 -16.05
N ARG A 108 -8.42 -2.23 -15.59
CA ARG A 108 -9.08 -3.52 -15.67
C ARG A 108 -10.37 -3.53 -14.84
N THR A 109 -10.31 -3.13 -13.59
CA THR A 109 -11.49 -3.08 -12.71
C THR A 109 -12.58 -2.18 -13.30
N VAL A 110 -12.23 -0.98 -13.77
CA VAL A 110 -13.18 -0.03 -14.37
C VAL A 110 -13.79 -0.58 -15.65
N SER A 111 -13.04 -1.35 -16.44
CA SER A 111 -13.59 -1.98 -17.65
C SER A 111 -14.74 -2.94 -17.35
N TYR A 112 -14.72 -3.59 -16.19
CA TYR A 112 -15.78 -4.50 -15.72
C TYR A 112 -16.88 -3.79 -14.96
N LEU A 113 -16.52 -2.83 -14.08
CA LEU A 113 -17.50 -2.08 -13.27
C LEU A 113 -18.27 -1.02 -14.07
N ARG A 114 -17.70 -0.53 -15.17
CA ARG A 114 -18.22 0.61 -15.96
C ARG A 114 -18.28 1.94 -15.20
N HIS A 115 -17.71 2.02 -14.00
CA HIS A 115 -17.56 3.24 -13.23
C HIS A 115 -16.25 3.23 -12.44
N GLN A 116 -15.82 4.38 -11.99
CA GLN A 116 -14.60 4.53 -11.19
C GLN A 116 -14.75 3.89 -9.81
N ILE A 117 -13.61 3.40 -9.27
CA ILE A 117 -13.54 2.96 -7.86
C ILE A 117 -13.67 4.22 -6.99
N GLN A 118 -14.65 4.22 -6.12
CA GLN A 118 -15.00 5.37 -5.30
C GLN A 118 -14.99 5.00 -3.81
N TYR A 119 -15.06 6.03 -2.96
CA TYR A 119 -15.34 5.82 -1.55
C TYR A 119 -16.54 4.88 -1.36
N PRO A 120 -16.48 3.91 -0.44
CA PRO A 120 -15.53 3.74 0.65
C PRO A 120 -14.28 2.92 0.34
N HIS A 121 -14.06 2.51 -0.90
CA HIS A 121 -12.92 1.69 -1.29
C HIS A 121 -11.65 2.52 -1.50
N PHE A 122 -10.51 1.85 -1.45
CA PHE A 122 -9.22 2.45 -1.74
C PHE A 122 -8.47 1.58 -2.75
N LEU A 123 -7.94 2.19 -3.79
CA LEU A 123 -6.96 1.59 -4.70
C LEU A 123 -5.77 2.51 -4.79
N GLY A 124 -4.60 1.99 -4.49
CA GLY A 124 -3.37 2.78 -4.51
C GLY A 124 -2.15 1.98 -4.04
N THR A 125 -1.01 2.67 -3.97
CA THR A 125 0.20 2.03 -3.48
C THR A 125 0.13 1.77 -1.97
N PHE A 126 0.82 0.71 -1.52
CA PHE A 126 0.92 0.37 -0.10
C PHE A 126 1.39 1.56 0.74
N THR A 127 2.42 2.27 0.28
CA THR A 127 2.95 3.46 0.98
C THR A 127 1.92 4.59 1.05
N SER A 128 1.17 4.86 -0.03
CA SER A 128 0.13 5.90 -0.01
C SER A 128 -1.02 5.55 0.94
N TRP A 129 -1.34 4.26 1.07
CA TRP A 129 -2.33 3.79 2.03
C TRP A 129 -1.84 3.96 3.48
N LEU A 130 -0.61 3.53 3.79
CA LEU A 130 -0.02 3.75 5.11
C LEU A 130 0.01 5.22 5.48
N HIS A 131 0.41 6.08 4.55
CA HIS A 131 0.44 7.52 4.72
C HIS A 131 -0.95 8.11 4.97
N GLY A 132 -1.91 7.80 4.11
CA GLY A 132 -3.24 8.41 4.14
C GLY A 132 -4.13 7.94 5.30
N TYR A 133 -4.02 6.68 5.68
CA TYR A 133 -4.93 6.08 6.66
C TYR A 133 -4.33 5.79 8.02
N ILE A 134 -3.01 5.73 8.15
CA ILE A 134 -2.34 5.44 9.42
C ILE A 134 -1.45 6.61 9.85
N ALA A 135 -0.42 6.95 9.06
CA ALA A 135 0.56 7.93 9.50
C ALA A 135 -0.06 9.33 9.70
N ASN A 136 -0.71 9.85 8.67
CA ASN A 136 -1.25 11.21 8.71
C ASN A 136 -2.37 11.41 9.75
N PRO A 137 -3.41 10.53 9.84
CA PRO A 137 -4.48 10.71 10.82
C PRO A 137 -4.03 10.59 12.28
N PHE A 138 -2.98 9.83 12.55
CA PHE A 138 -2.49 9.59 13.91
C PHE A 138 -1.17 10.31 14.24
N LEU A 139 -0.69 11.18 13.37
CA LEU A 139 0.55 11.93 13.54
C LEU A 139 0.62 12.67 14.89
N ASN A 140 -0.47 13.30 15.29
CA ASN A 140 -0.56 14.07 16.54
C ASN A 140 -0.32 13.22 17.81
N ARG A 141 -0.44 11.90 17.72
CA ARG A 141 -0.13 11.00 18.86
C ARG A 141 1.37 10.82 19.08
N ILE A 142 2.18 11.15 18.11
CA ILE A 142 3.62 10.94 18.11
C ILE A 142 4.37 12.27 18.25
N VAL A 143 3.96 13.23 17.44
CA VAL A 143 4.54 14.57 17.45
C VAL A 143 3.75 15.43 18.44
N LYS A 144 4.15 15.41 19.72
CA LYS A 144 3.47 16.11 20.81
C LYS A 144 3.36 17.63 20.65
N LYS A 145 4.07 18.22 19.71
CA LYS A 145 3.96 19.62 19.27
C LYS A 145 4.46 19.72 17.83
N LEU A 146 3.57 19.62 16.88
CA LEU A 146 3.73 20.41 15.68
C LEU A 146 3.61 21.87 16.17
N SER A 147 4.61 22.71 15.89
CA SER A 147 4.54 24.13 16.24
C SER A 147 3.24 24.72 15.67
N GLU A 148 2.67 25.72 16.33
CA GLU A 148 1.44 26.38 15.87
C GLU A 148 1.52 26.92 14.43
N GLU A 149 2.71 27.03 13.86
CA GLU A 149 3.01 27.44 12.48
C GLU A 149 3.12 26.25 11.48
N SER A 150 3.06 25.00 11.92
CA SER A 150 3.14 23.86 10.99
C SER A 150 1.74 23.48 10.51
N ASP A 151 1.57 23.41 9.20
CA ASP A 151 0.47 22.68 8.61
C ASP A 151 0.42 21.29 9.26
N SER A 152 -0.73 20.92 9.80
CA SER A 152 -0.93 19.62 10.47
C SER A 152 -0.89 18.42 9.51
N ILE A 153 -0.36 18.61 8.30
CA ILE A 153 -0.27 17.63 7.22
C ILE A 153 1.17 17.14 7.09
N LEU A 154 1.32 15.82 7.14
CA LEU A 154 2.58 15.14 6.89
C LEU A 154 2.97 15.31 5.41
N LYS A 155 4.21 15.76 5.16
CA LYS A 155 4.79 15.94 3.83
C LYS A 155 5.95 14.98 3.64
N ILE A 156 5.90 14.17 2.58
CA ILE A 156 6.99 13.28 2.24
C ILE A 156 8.01 14.05 1.40
N VAL A 157 9.27 13.95 1.81
CA VAL A 157 10.42 14.48 1.07
C VAL A 157 11.26 13.29 0.63
N ASP A 158 11.37 13.09 -0.66
CA ASP A 158 12.17 12.01 -1.24
C ASP A 158 13.66 12.18 -0.87
N SER A 159 14.36 11.06 -0.69
CA SER A 159 15.79 11.05 -0.37
C SER A 159 16.65 11.66 -1.49
N SER A 160 16.18 11.62 -2.73
CA SER A 160 16.84 12.23 -3.90
C SER A 160 16.54 13.73 -4.05
N CYS A 161 15.61 14.28 -3.28
CA CYS A 161 15.24 15.69 -3.38
C CYS A 161 16.41 16.58 -2.94
N GLU A 162 16.84 17.44 -3.84
CA GLU A 162 17.83 18.51 -3.59
C GLU A 162 17.12 19.86 -3.70
N SER A 163 16.96 20.54 -2.57
CA SER A 163 16.24 21.82 -2.51
C SER A 163 16.84 22.74 -1.46
N GLU A 164 16.79 24.05 -1.70
CA GLU A 164 17.36 25.05 -0.79
C GLU A 164 16.77 24.98 0.61
N PHE A 165 15.48 24.66 0.74
CA PHE A 165 14.86 24.55 2.05
C PHE A 165 15.48 23.46 2.93
N LEU A 166 16.05 22.41 2.33
CA LEU A 166 16.73 21.32 3.05
C LEU A 166 18.02 21.77 3.74
N ASN A 167 18.59 22.92 3.35
CA ASN A 167 19.75 23.49 4.02
C ASN A 167 19.50 23.80 5.50
N ALA A 168 18.27 24.11 5.87
CA ALA A 168 17.86 24.30 7.25
C ALA A 168 17.83 23.00 8.09
N PHE A 169 17.84 21.85 7.43
CA PHE A 169 17.70 20.52 8.03
C PHE A 169 18.91 19.64 7.75
N LYS A 170 20.10 20.20 7.88
CA LYS A 170 21.36 19.45 7.79
C LYS A 170 21.97 19.26 9.17
N THR A 171 22.75 18.19 9.33
CA THR A 171 23.56 17.97 10.53
C THR A 171 24.51 19.14 10.79
N ASN A 172 24.78 19.43 12.06
CA ASN A 172 25.69 20.52 12.42
C ASN A 172 27.17 20.18 12.09
N TYR A 173 27.48 18.89 12.03
CA TYR A 173 28.84 18.41 11.77
C TYR A 173 28.93 17.73 10.42
N SER A 174 30.10 17.82 9.80
CA SER A 174 30.44 17.04 8.60
C SER A 174 30.89 15.63 8.99
N TYR A 175 30.40 14.63 8.26
CA TYR A 175 30.75 13.22 8.48
C TYR A 175 31.58 12.69 7.31
N GLY A 176 32.89 12.77 7.45
CA GLY A 176 33.83 12.31 6.44
C GLY A 176 33.57 12.94 5.08
N ARG A 177 33.48 12.09 4.04
CA ARG A 177 33.21 12.54 2.66
C ARG A 177 31.76 12.97 2.43
N LEU A 178 30.84 12.66 3.35
CA LEU A 178 29.43 12.97 3.19
C LEU A 178 29.10 14.44 3.51
N GLY A 179 30.02 15.15 4.13
CA GLY A 179 29.78 16.52 4.57
C GLY A 179 28.68 16.61 5.62
N ASN A 180 27.92 17.70 5.60
CA ASN A 180 26.72 17.84 6.42
C ASN A 180 25.55 17.12 5.75
N ILE A 181 24.92 16.20 6.44
CA ILE A 181 23.90 15.31 5.89
C ILE A 181 22.51 15.92 6.03
N PRO A 182 21.74 16.06 4.95
CA PRO A 182 20.36 16.50 5.03
C PRO A 182 19.46 15.47 5.70
N ALA A 183 18.42 15.94 6.40
CA ALA A 183 17.51 15.07 7.16
C ALA A 183 16.74 14.06 6.29
N ASN A 184 16.57 14.34 5.00
CA ASN A 184 15.93 13.43 4.06
C ASN A 184 16.85 12.28 3.58
N HIS A 185 18.14 12.30 3.92
CA HIS A 185 19.09 11.25 3.53
C HIS A 185 19.28 10.16 4.59
N PHE A 186 18.60 10.24 5.73
CA PHE A 186 18.69 9.21 6.77
C PHE A 186 17.37 9.05 7.52
N PHE A 187 17.16 7.87 8.07
CA PHE A 187 16.02 7.58 8.95
C PHE A 187 16.49 6.77 10.17
N TYR A 188 15.64 6.72 11.19
CA TYR A 188 15.91 5.92 12.38
C TYR A 188 15.08 4.64 12.31
N ASP A 189 15.75 3.50 12.17
CA ASP A 189 15.10 2.20 12.23
C ASP A 189 14.84 1.81 13.70
N ILE A 190 13.56 1.71 14.05
CA ILE A 190 13.12 1.39 15.41
C ILE A 190 13.51 -0.05 15.79
N LYS A 191 13.53 -0.98 14.82
CA LYS A 191 13.83 -2.40 15.10
C LYS A 191 15.28 -2.64 15.43
N SER A 192 16.19 -2.03 14.68
CA SER A 192 17.63 -2.14 14.91
C SER A 192 18.16 -1.09 15.89
N GLU A 193 17.33 -0.12 16.30
CA GLU A 193 17.70 1.04 17.13
C GLU A 193 18.87 1.84 16.54
N LYS A 194 18.96 1.92 15.21
CA LYS A 194 20.06 2.54 14.48
C LYS A 194 19.59 3.56 13.47
N TYR A 195 20.46 4.54 13.19
CA TYR A 195 20.27 5.41 12.03
C TYR A 195 20.77 4.70 10.78
N CYS A 196 19.94 4.71 9.74
CA CYS A 196 20.23 4.15 8.43
C CYS A 196 20.24 5.28 7.40
N TYR A 197 21.11 5.16 6.42
CA TYR A 197 21.18 6.11 5.32
C TYR A 197 20.25 5.65 4.19
N CYS A 198 19.42 6.54 3.67
CA CYS A 198 18.40 6.24 2.67
C CYS A 198 18.66 6.86 1.29
N GLY A 199 19.83 7.43 1.04
CA GLY A 199 20.20 7.97 -0.27
C GLY A 199 20.86 6.93 -1.17
N ASP A 200 20.62 7.00 -2.48
CA ASP A 200 21.23 6.10 -3.48
C ASP A 200 22.71 6.39 -3.79
N LYS A 201 23.27 7.40 -3.16
CA LYS A 201 24.67 7.78 -3.40
C LYS A 201 25.63 6.79 -2.73
N LEU A 202 26.31 6.01 -3.55
CA LEU A 202 27.49 5.18 -3.31
C LEU A 202 27.45 4.25 -2.07
N SER A 203 27.40 2.96 -2.33
CA SER A 203 27.36 1.88 -1.33
C SER A 203 28.46 1.99 -0.27
N THR A 204 29.66 2.46 -0.62
CA THR A 204 30.81 2.61 0.28
C THR A 204 30.59 3.72 1.31
N GLU A 205 30.03 4.84 0.91
CA GLU A 205 29.74 5.97 1.84
C GLU A 205 28.60 5.62 2.80
N LYS A 206 27.60 4.88 2.32
CA LYS A 206 26.52 4.37 3.14
C LYS A 206 27.04 3.45 4.25
N GLU A 207 27.91 2.51 3.91
CA GLU A 207 28.51 1.60 4.88
C GLU A 207 29.39 2.33 5.89
N GLU A 208 30.19 3.30 5.45
CA GLU A 208 31.04 4.10 6.33
C GLU A 208 30.21 4.95 7.28
N PHE A 209 29.14 5.56 6.80
CA PHE A 209 28.21 6.32 7.63
C PHE A 209 27.53 5.43 8.69
N ILE A 210 27.04 4.26 8.33
CA ILE A 210 26.45 3.31 9.27
C ILE A 210 27.47 2.87 10.32
N LYS A 211 28.70 2.56 9.90
CA LYS A 211 29.80 2.21 10.84
C LYS A 211 30.07 3.33 11.83
N GLN A 212 30.10 4.58 11.37
CA GLN A 212 30.28 5.74 12.26
C GLN A 212 29.15 5.89 13.26
N CYS A 213 27.90 5.66 12.83
CA CYS A 213 26.76 5.65 13.74
C CYS A 213 26.86 4.52 14.78
N ASP A 214 27.27 3.33 14.37
CA ASP A 214 27.37 2.15 15.21
C ASP A 214 28.54 2.21 16.21
N GLN A 215 29.63 2.92 15.91
CA GLN A 215 30.74 3.13 16.82
C GLN A 215 30.36 3.92 18.10
N GLY A 216 29.10 4.33 18.20
CA GLY A 216 28.56 4.89 19.45
C GLY A 216 29.08 6.27 19.84
N LYS A 217 29.65 7.02 18.92
CA LYS A 217 30.04 8.41 19.16
C LYS A 217 28.81 9.23 19.50
N LYS A 218 28.62 9.58 20.76
CA LYS A 218 27.41 10.25 21.29
C LYS A 218 27.05 11.51 20.54
N HIS A 219 28.02 12.25 20.02
CA HIS A 219 27.78 13.50 19.28
C HIS A 219 27.15 13.27 17.92
N ILE A 220 27.50 12.19 17.20
CA ILE A 220 26.88 11.84 15.91
C ILE A 220 25.40 11.51 16.11
N LYS A 221 25.08 10.61 17.03
CA LYS A 221 23.71 10.25 17.34
C LYS A 221 22.88 11.43 17.81
N ALA A 222 23.48 12.30 18.64
CA ALA A 222 22.79 13.49 19.14
C ALA A 222 22.50 14.48 18.00
N ASP A 223 23.43 14.69 17.09
CA ASP A 223 23.27 15.60 15.95
C ASP A 223 22.22 15.06 14.95
N LEU A 224 22.30 13.78 14.59
CA LEU A 224 21.28 13.14 13.75
C LEU A 224 19.89 13.24 14.37
N LYS A 225 19.79 12.93 15.67
CA LYS A 225 18.52 13.03 16.40
C LYS A 225 17.97 14.45 16.42
N ALA A 226 18.81 15.45 16.66
CA ALA A 226 18.41 16.85 16.69
C ALA A 226 17.96 17.33 15.30
N THR A 227 18.70 16.95 14.26
CA THR A 227 18.38 17.29 12.86
C THR A 227 17.06 16.66 12.43
N LYS A 228 16.88 15.38 12.70
CA LYS A 228 15.65 14.66 12.37
C LYS A 228 14.45 15.18 13.16
N LYS A 229 14.66 15.56 14.42
CA LYS A 229 13.62 16.17 15.24
C LYS A 229 13.12 17.48 14.62
N LYS A 230 14.01 18.40 14.25
CA LYS A 230 13.64 19.65 13.58
C LYS A 230 12.86 19.41 12.27
N PHE A 231 13.29 18.42 11.49
CA PHE A 231 12.64 18.05 10.22
C PHE A 231 11.21 17.56 10.44
N ARG A 232 11.01 16.65 11.40
CA ARG A 232 9.69 16.11 11.76
C ARG A 232 8.77 17.14 12.41
N GLU A 233 9.31 18.04 13.23
CA GLU A 233 8.55 19.14 13.84
C GLU A 233 7.98 20.11 12.81
N ARG A 234 8.53 20.16 11.59
CA ARG A 234 7.99 20.90 10.44
C ARG A 234 7.06 20.05 9.56
N GLY A 235 6.75 18.82 9.98
CA GLY A 235 5.87 17.91 9.26
C GLY A 235 6.51 17.20 8.07
N PHE A 236 7.84 17.25 7.93
CA PHE A 236 8.57 16.56 6.87
C PHE A 236 9.03 15.18 7.31
N PHE A 237 8.90 14.20 6.41
CA PHE A 237 9.26 12.79 6.64
C PHE A 237 9.84 12.21 5.35
N VAL A 238 10.67 11.19 5.46
CA VAL A 238 11.04 10.32 4.34
C VAL A 238 10.13 9.08 4.32
N TYR A 239 10.11 8.35 3.21
CA TYR A 239 9.26 7.15 3.10
C TYR A 239 9.54 6.12 4.20
N GLU A 240 10.81 5.88 4.49
CA GLU A 240 11.23 4.94 5.53
C GLU A 240 10.83 5.40 6.95
N ASP A 241 10.79 6.71 7.19
CA ASP A 241 10.27 7.24 8.45
C ASP A 241 8.80 6.89 8.65
N ILE A 242 8.01 6.84 7.57
CA ILE A 242 6.58 6.52 7.62
C ILE A 242 6.38 5.06 8.00
N GLU A 243 7.14 4.15 7.43
CA GLU A 243 7.07 2.73 7.77
C GLU A 243 7.39 2.51 9.25
N CYS A 244 8.49 3.10 9.72
CA CYS A 244 8.86 3.03 11.13
C CYS A 244 7.81 3.66 12.05
N LEU A 245 7.19 4.75 11.61
CA LEU A 245 6.14 5.44 12.32
C LEU A 245 4.87 4.58 12.45
N VAL A 246 4.46 3.95 11.36
CA VAL A 246 3.30 3.06 11.31
C VAL A 246 3.52 1.83 12.19
N ASP A 247 4.69 1.19 12.10
CA ASP A 247 5.05 0.05 12.95
C ASP A 247 4.98 0.43 14.44
N TYR A 248 5.52 1.57 14.80
CA TYR A 248 5.43 2.10 16.17
C TYR A 248 3.98 2.34 16.60
N LEU A 249 3.17 3.00 15.75
CA LEU A 249 1.77 3.29 16.05
C LEU A 249 0.94 2.03 16.28
N LEU A 250 1.07 1.06 15.39
CA LEU A 250 0.31 -0.19 15.47
C LEU A 250 0.69 -1.02 16.70
N LYS A 251 1.96 -1.01 17.10
CA LYS A 251 2.45 -1.72 18.30
C LYS A 251 2.06 -1.04 19.61
N THR A 252 2.07 0.29 19.64
CA THR A 252 1.83 1.03 20.88
C THR A 252 0.37 1.41 21.10
N HIS A 253 -0.45 1.39 20.04
CA HIS A 253 -1.84 1.83 20.06
C HIS A 253 -2.74 0.79 19.39
N SER A 254 -3.07 -0.29 20.09
CA SER A 254 -3.90 -1.40 19.57
C SER A 254 -5.25 -0.96 18.99
N ASN A 255 -5.81 0.15 19.47
CA ASN A 255 -7.04 0.73 18.95
C ASN A 255 -6.92 1.22 17.50
N ILE A 256 -5.70 1.61 17.05
CA ILE A 256 -5.48 2.04 15.65
C ILE A 256 -5.69 0.87 14.71
N ALA A 257 -5.09 -0.28 15.00
CA ALA A 257 -5.27 -1.49 14.19
C ALA A 257 -6.77 -1.87 14.08
N SER A 258 -7.49 -1.81 15.20
CA SER A 258 -8.94 -2.08 15.21
C SER A 258 -9.75 -1.07 14.37
N LEU A 259 -9.38 0.22 14.39
CA LEU A 259 -10.04 1.24 13.56
C LEU A 259 -9.78 1.00 12.07
N ILE A 260 -8.55 0.65 11.71
CA ILE A 260 -8.17 0.34 10.32
C ILE A 260 -8.89 -0.91 9.83
N ALA A 261 -8.94 -1.98 10.66
CA ALA A 261 -9.66 -3.21 10.32
C ALA A 261 -11.18 -2.97 10.14
N LYS A 262 -11.79 -2.06 10.93
CA LYS A 262 -13.19 -1.65 10.73
C LYS A 262 -13.39 -0.83 9.45
N ARG A 263 -12.43 0.00 9.11
CA ARG A 263 -12.49 0.84 7.90
C ARG A 263 -12.24 0.04 6.63
N PHE A 264 -11.29 -0.91 6.68
CA PHE A 264 -10.92 -1.82 5.62
C PHE A 264 -10.93 -3.25 6.13
N PRO A 265 -12.13 -3.87 6.26
CA PRO A 265 -12.24 -5.25 6.73
C PRO A 265 -11.56 -6.26 5.80
N PHE A 266 -11.35 -5.88 4.54
CA PHE A 266 -10.69 -6.71 3.54
C PHE A 266 -9.60 -5.94 2.81
N ILE A 267 -8.49 -6.62 2.58
CA ILE A 267 -7.33 -6.08 1.88
C ILE A 267 -6.95 -7.06 0.77
N ILE A 268 -6.82 -6.55 -0.45
CA ILE A 268 -6.29 -7.29 -1.59
C ILE A 268 -4.91 -6.71 -1.89
N ILE A 269 -3.88 -7.54 -1.93
CA ILE A 269 -2.51 -7.10 -2.17
C ILE A 269 -1.99 -7.78 -3.42
N ASP A 270 -1.59 -6.98 -4.41
CA ASP A 270 -0.86 -7.46 -5.58
C ASP A 270 0.64 -7.51 -5.26
N GLU A 271 1.34 -8.53 -5.80
CA GLU A 271 2.77 -8.77 -5.60
C GLU A 271 3.18 -8.87 -4.10
N CYS A 272 2.42 -9.60 -3.30
CA CYS A 272 2.67 -9.72 -1.86
C CYS A 272 4.06 -10.30 -1.50
N GLN A 273 4.77 -10.94 -2.45
CA GLN A 273 6.16 -11.37 -2.25
C GLN A 273 7.14 -10.19 -2.09
N ASP A 274 6.78 -9.01 -2.59
CA ASP A 274 7.58 -7.78 -2.46
C ASP A 274 7.40 -7.12 -1.08
N LEU A 275 6.42 -7.61 -0.29
CA LEU A 275 6.32 -7.25 1.12
C LEU A 275 7.54 -7.80 1.86
N SER A 276 8.45 -6.92 2.24
CA SER A 276 9.49 -7.31 3.19
C SER A 276 8.82 -7.78 4.49
N LEU A 277 9.48 -8.66 5.26
CA LEU A 277 9.01 -9.11 6.59
C LEU A 277 8.65 -7.96 7.55
N ILE A 278 9.04 -6.74 7.22
CA ILE A 278 8.69 -5.50 7.91
C ILE A 278 7.19 -5.18 7.77
N HIS A 279 6.59 -5.57 6.65
CA HIS A 279 5.19 -5.25 6.31
C HIS A 279 4.22 -6.34 6.77
N ILE A 280 4.73 -7.54 7.09
CA ILE A 280 3.93 -8.68 7.60
C ILE A 280 4.04 -8.74 9.14
N SER A 281 3.75 -7.64 9.83
CA SER A 281 3.35 -7.79 11.22
C SER A 281 1.90 -8.26 11.20
N GLU A 282 1.68 -9.54 11.47
CA GLU A 282 0.33 -10.09 11.62
C GLU A 282 -0.50 -9.17 12.51
N PRO A 283 -1.69 -8.74 12.07
CA PRO A 283 -2.66 -8.24 13.02
C PRO A 283 -2.92 -9.42 13.97
N THR A 284 -2.46 -9.31 15.21
CA THR A 284 -2.81 -10.25 16.27
C THR A 284 -4.32 -10.40 16.23
N ARG A 285 -4.80 -11.55 15.75
CA ARG A 285 -6.21 -11.94 15.86
C ARG A 285 -6.58 -11.90 17.34
N PRO A 286 -7.73 -11.32 17.70
CA PRO A 286 -8.21 -11.35 19.07
C PRO A 286 -8.51 -12.78 19.51
#